data_baa14b2aa36d16bf7df478feb506cb4a
#
_entry.id   baa14b2aa36d16bf7df478feb506cb4a
#
_cell.length_a   1.000
_cell.length_b   1.000
_cell.length_c   1.000
_cell.angle_alpha   90.00
_cell.angle_beta   90.00
_cell.angle_gamma   90.00
#
_symmetry.space_group_name_H-M   'P 1'
#
loop_
_entity.id
_entity.type
_entity.pdbx_description
1 polymer ?
#
loop_
_entity_poly.entity_id
_entity_poly.type
_entity_poly.pdbx_seq_one_letter_code
_entity_poly.pdbx_strand_id
1 'polypeptide(L)'
;MPLEDQKGSLAGQVVGLSKEKIFEKWKSRESGIESGQVNPLVRDALLNANPKSRNEVAQAYGMLFRKVYDETKTKDALKSNNGVDAESEWARKQLVGLMTSRESPLYFPKSQTRRYMSRTDTDQFGGKLQELDRMAVKSMVAPPRAMSLVDLEIPYEPHIFVRGNPTAPGRKVPRQFVELLCSSSSKPFVNGSGRLELANEIASPENPLTARVIVNRVWMHHFGEPLVATPSDFGKRVSRPVHAELLDHLATGFVRDGWSIKKLHRKIMCSYVYQQSSAELVSEADPENRLLSRANRQRLSFEAMRDTLLAISGRIEQRGSGRPEDITLPGSRSRSVYGLVDRQSLPGVFRAFDFATPDQSVERRVRTMGPQQTLFALNSDFMAEQAKALAARADVISKTDPNQRVTAIYNIVYQRHPSADEISLAVEFTSQPNETASKLSVWEQLAQVLLSSNELMYID
;
A
#
# COMPACT_ATOMS: atom_id res chain seq x y z
N MET A 1 -13.48 -23.90 -18.59
CA MET A 1 -13.29 -25.15 -19.35
C MET A 1 -12.62 -24.80 -20.66
N PRO A 2 -11.51 -25.41 -21.04
CA PRO A 2 -10.91 -25.22 -22.35
C PRO A 2 -11.83 -25.80 -23.42
N LEU A 3 -11.93 -25.13 -24.54
CA LEU A 3 -12.77 -25.51 -25.68
C LEU A 3 -12.39 -26.87 -26.32
N GLU A 4 -11.29 -27.49 -25.90
CA GLU A 4 -10.80 -28.74 -26.43
C GLU A 4 -11.53 -30.00 -25.90
N ASP A 5 -12.16 -29.93 -24.71
CA ASP A 5 -12.85 -31.10 -24.13
C ASP A 5 -14.32 -31.25 -24.57
N GLN A 6 -14.79 -30.41 -25.48
CA GLN A 6 -16.17 -30.45 -25.98
C GLN A 6 -16.30 -30.97 -27.41
N LYS A 7 -15.42 -31.87 -27.84
CA LYS A 7 -15.50 -32.46 -29.21
C LYS A 7 -16.84 -33.17 -29.52
N GLY A 8 -17.67 -33.38 -28.53
CA GLY A 8 -19.03 -33.96 -28.70
C GLY A 8 -20.18 -32.97 -28.48
N SER A 9 -19.91 -31.74 -28.03
CA SER A 9 -20.95 -30.73 -27.79
C SER A 9 -21.25 -29.91 -29.05
N LEU A 10 -22.47 -29.33 -29.11
CA LEU A 10 -22.88 -28.40 -30.18
C LEU A 10 -21.88 -27.28 -30.41
N ALA A 11 -21.22 -26.80 -29.36
CA ALA A 11 -20.21 -25.76 -29.42
C ALA A 11 -18.92 -26.22 -30.10
N GLY A 12 -18.46 -27.46 -29.88
CA GLY A 12 -17.29 -28.07 -30.53
C GLY A 12 -17.48 -28.32 -32.04
N GLN A 13 -18.72 -28.50 -32.46
CA GLN A 13 -19.03 -28.72 -33.88
C GLN A 13 -19.12 -27.42 -34.70
N VAL A 14 -19.10 -26.28 -34.03
CA VAL A 14 -19.25 -24.96 -34.64
C VAL A 14 -17.91 -24.19 -34.74
N VAL A 15 -16.87 -24.66 -34.04
CA VAL A 15 -15.53 -24.09 -34.12
C VAL A 15 -14.92 -24.37 -35.49
N GLY A 16 -14.63 -23.28 -36.24
CA GLY A 16 -14.04 -23.33 -37.59
C GLY A 16 -15.01 -23.22 -38.75
N LEU A 17 -16.32 -23.08 -38.50
CA LEU A 17 -17.30 -22.80 -39.56
C LEU A 17 -17.46 -21.30 -39.82
N SER A 18 -17.67 -20.90 -41.09
CA SER A 18 -18.05 -19.49 -41.39
C SER A 18 -19.40 -19.16 -40.76
N LYS A 19 -19.66 -17.84 -40.55
CA LYS A 19 -20.92 -17.37 -39.94
C LYS A 19 -22.17 -17.90 -40.68
N GLU A 20 -22.10 -17.98 -42.00
CA GLU A 20 -23.17 -18.50 -42.85
C GLU A 20 -23.39 -20.00 -42.62
N LYS A 21 -22.31 -20.80 -42.53
CA LYS A 21 -22.41 -22.23 -42.28
C LYS A 21 -22.93 -22.59 -40.89
N ILE A 22 -22.67 -21.74 -39.90
CA ILE A 22 -23.23 -21.87 -38.54
C ILE A 22 -24.74 -21.67 -38.60
N PHE A 23 -25.19 -20.66 -39.32
CA PHE A 23 -26.60 -20.32 -39.48
C PHE A 23 -27.36 -21.36 -40.29
N GLU A 24 -26.78 -21.84 -41.39
CA GLU A 24 -27.33 -22.95 -42.21
C GLU A 24 -27.48 -24.25 -41.41
N LYS A 25 -26.47 -24.59 -40.61
CA LYS A 25 -26.49 -25.75 -39.73
C LYS A 25 -27.50 -25.63 -38.60
N TRP A 26 -27.81 -24.39 -38.18
CA TRP A 26 -28.86 -24.10 -37.21
C TRP A 26 -30.23 -24.26 -37.85
N LYS A 27 -30.44 -23.72 -39.07
CA LYS A 27 -31.66 -23.86 -39.88
C LYS A 27 -31.95 -25.32 -40.23
N SER A 28 -30.95 -26.10 -40.62
CA SER A 28 -31.12 -27.52 -40.96
C SER A 28 -31.52 -28.42 -39.76
N ARG A 29 -31.43 -27.91 -38.55
CA ARG A 29 -31.92 -28.55 -37.33
C ARG A 29 -33.34 -28.13 -36.93
N GLU A 30 -33.96 -27.21 -37.65
CA GLU A 30 -35.39 -26.91 -37.46
C GLU A 30 -36.28 -28.15 -37.70
N SER A 31 -35.86 -29.07 -38.57
CA SER A 31 -36.53 -30.34 -38.75
C SER A 31 -36.41 -31.31 -37.54
N GLY A 32 -35.51 -31.07 -36.60
CA GLY A 32 -35.36 -31.82 -35.31
C GLY A 32 -36.16 -31.20 -34.15
N ILE A 33 -36.81 -30.07 -34.33
CA ILE A 33 -37.61 -29.38 -33.33
C ILE A 33 -38.90 -30.14 -32.98
N GLU A 34 -39.38 -31.01 -33.88
CA GLU A 34 -40.51 -31.90 -33.62
C GLU A 34 -40.27 -33.01 -32.58
N SER A 35 -39.04 -33.17 -32.14
CA SER A 35 -38.66 -34.30 -31.26
C SER A 35 -38.65 -33.99 -29.74
N GLY A 36 -39.27 -32.92 -29.27
CA GLY A 36 -39.42 -32.61 -27.84
C GLY A 36 -38.13 -32.26 -27.06
N GLN A 37 -36.99 -32.08 -27.74
CA GLN A 37 -35.69 -31.77 -27.14
C GLN A 37 -35.40 -30.27 -26.96
N VAL A 38 -36.22 -29.38 -27.52
CA VAL A 38 -36.01 -27.94 -27.47
C VAL A 38 -37.06 -27.31 -26.55
N ASN A 39 -36.59 -26.44 -25.64
CA ASN A 39 -37.49 -25.68 -24.75
C ASN A 39 -38.55 -24.89 -25.56
N PRO A 40 -39.86 -25.09 -25.34
CA PRO A 40 -40.94 -24.52 -26.13
C PRO A 40 -40.91 -22.98 -26.17
N LEU A 41 -40.52 -22.32 -25.08
CA LEU A 41 -40.42 -20.85 -25.05
C LEU A 41 -39.28 -20.33 -25.94
N VAL A 42 -38.19 -21.09 -26.05
CA VAL A 42 -37.08 -20.76 -26.95
C VAL A 42 -37.52 -20.97 -28.40
N ARG A 43 -38.17 -22.09 -28.70
CA ARG A 43 -38.73 -22.39 -30.03
C ARG A 43 -39.64 -21.25 -30.49
N ASP A 44 -40.62 -20.91 -29.68
CA ASP A 44 -41.64 -19.92 -30.04
C ASP A 44 -41.02 -18.50 -30.17
N ALA A 45 -40.07 -18.14 -29.32
CA ALA A 45 -39.37 -16.87 -29.44
C ALA A 45 -38.55 -16.75 -30.73
N LEU A 46 -37.90 -17.84 -31.15
CA LEU A 46 -37.13 -17.84 -32.39
C LEU A 46 -37.99 -17.91 -33.66
N LEU A 47 -39.07 -18.68 -33.63
CA LEU A 47 -40.05 -18.71 -34.74
C LEU A 47 -40.70 -17.35 -34.92
N ASN A 48 -41.12 -16.69 -33.86
CA ASN A 48 -41.73 -15.38 -33.94
C ASN A 48 -40.75 -14.28 -34.37
N ALA A 49 -39.48 -14.35 -33.96
CA ALA A 49 -38.48 -13.37 -34.34
C ALA A 49 -37.94 -13.57 -35.76
N ASN A 50 -38.05 -14.77 -36.34
CA ASN A 50 -37.52 -15.16 -37.65
C ASN A 50 -36.13 -14.56 -37.96
N PRO A 51 -35.12 -14.79 -37.10
CA PRO A 51 -33.84 -14.10 -37.16
C PRO A 51 -33.04 -14.49 -38.41
N LYS A 52 -32.53 -13.49 -39.12
CA LYS A 52 -31.72 -13.65 -40.35
C LYS A 52 -30.21 -13.57 -40.09
N SER A 53 -29.83 -13.18 -38.89
CA SER A 53 -28.44 -13.03 -38.49
C SER A 53 -28.18 -13.54 -37.06
N ARG A 54 -26.89 -13.85 -36.73
CA ARG A 54 -26.48 -14.24 -35.39
C ARG A 54 -26.84 -13.18 -34.34
N ASN A 55 -26.75 -11.89 -34.70
CA ASN A 55 -27.11 -10.81 -33.79
C ASN A 55 -28.61 -10.78 -33.49
N GLU A 56 -29.44 -11.05 -34.45
CA GLU A 56 -30.92 -11.13 -34.29
C GLU A 56 -31.27 -12.36 -33.39
N VAL A 57 -30.57 -13.48 -33.55
CA VAL A 57 -30.72 -14.63 -32.66
C VAL A 57 -30.38 -14.23 -31.24
N ALA A 58 -29.24 -13.55 -31.03
CA ALA A 58 -28.84 -13.09 -29.70
C ALA A 58 -29.82 -12.11 -29.07
N GLN A 59 -30.43 -11.23 -29.88
CA GLN A 59 -31.48 -10.31 -29.46
C GLN A 59 -32.76 -11.04 -29.06
N ALA A 60 -33.19 -12.05 -29.85
CA ALA A 60 -34.38 -12.85 -29.54
C ALA A 60 -34.20 -13.60 -28.20
N TYR A 61 -33.03 -14.20 -27.96
CA TYR A 61 -32.70 -14.79 -26.67
C TYR A 61 -32.66 -13.75 -25.53
N GLY A 62 -32.07 -12.60 -25.74
CA GLY A 62 -32.03 -11.52 -24.77
C GLY A 62 -33.42 -11.03 -24.34
N MET A 63 -34.31 -10.88 -25.29
CA MET A 63 -35.73 -10.51 -25.03
C MET A 63 -36.47 -11.61 -24.28
N LEU A 64 -36.26 -12.86 -24.66
CA LEU A 64 -36.88 -14.01 -23.97
C LEU A 64 -36.40 -14.11 -22.51
N PHE A 65 -35.09 -14.06 -22.27
CA PHE A 65 -34.53 -14.11 -20.91
C PHE A 65 -35.02 -12.95 -20.06
N ARG A 66 -35.08 -11.74 -20.60
CA ARG A 66 -35.60 -10.57 -19.89
C ARG A 66 -37.06 -10.75 -19.51
N LYS A 67 -37.91 -11.21 -20.47
CA LYS A 67 -39.32 -11.50 -20.21
C LYS A 67 -39.49 -12.53 -19.10
N VAL A 68 -38.79 -13.65 -19.14
CA VAL A 68 -38.85 -14.70 -18.13
C VAL A 68 -38.39 -14.18 -16.74
N TYR A 69 -37.34 -13.34 -16.72
CA TYR A 69 -36.86 -12.73 -15.49
C TYR A 69 -37.85 -11.75 -14.87
N ASP A 70 -38.44 -10.89 -15.67
CA ASP A 70 -39.43 -9.91 -15.20
C ASP A 70 -40.71 -10.61 -14.70
N GLU A 71 -41.16 -11.67 -15.39
CA GLU A 71 -42.28 -12.50 -14.94
C GLU A 71 -42.01 -13.21 -13.62
N THR A 72 -40.77 -13.66 -13.37
CA THR A 72 -40.39 -14.30 -12.09
C THR A 72 -40.45 -13.31 -10.93
N LYS A 73 -39.99 -12.09 -11.15
CA LYS A 73 -40.05 -11.01 -10.13
C LYS A 73 -41.49 -10.66 -9.76
N THR A 74 -42.38 -10.65 -10.74
CA THR A 74 -43.80 -10.30 -10.50
C THR A 74 -44.55 -11.42 -9.78
N LYS A 75 -44.18 -12.69 -9.98
CA LYS A 75 -44.78 -13.86 -9.32
C LYS A 75 -44.31 -14.09 -7.87
N ASP A 76 -43.11 -13.69 -7.50
CA ASP A 76 -42.67 -13.64 -6.10
C ASP A 76 -43.51 -12.65 -5.25
N ALA A 77 -44.14 -11.68 -5.92
CA ALA A 77 -45.09 -10.76 -5.31
C ALA A 77 -46.56 -11.28 -5.26
N LEU A 78 -46.89 -12.28 -6.05
CA LEU A 78 -48.25 -12.82 -6.15
C LEU A 78 -48.24 -14.35 -6.03
N LYS A 79 -48.41 -14.87 -4.82
CA LYS A 79 -48.86 -16.24 -4.57
C LYS A 79 -50.31 -16.37 -5.11
N SER A 80 -50.42 -16.68 -6.40
CA SER A 80 -51.71 -17.01 -6.98
C SER A 80 -51.55 -18.26 -7.83
N ASN A 81 -52.04 -19.38 -7.28
CA ASN A 81 -52.42 -20.56 -8.01
C ASN A 81 -53.53 -20.20 -9.02
N ASN A 82 -53.35 -20.51 -10.30
CA ASN A 82 -54.36 -21.20 -11.11
C ASN A 82 -53.91 -21.20 -12.60
N GLY A 83 -53.84 -22.42 -13.19
CA GLY A 83 -54.01 -22.62 -14.61
C GLY A 83 -52.79 -22.43 -15.54
N VAL A 84 -51.56 -22.57 -15.01
CA VAL A 84 -50.41 -22.61 -15.93
C VAL A 84 -50.11 -24.06 -16.31
N ASP A 85 -50.10 -24.32 -17.64
CA ASP A 85 -49.74 -25.62 -18.17
C ASP A 85 -48.38 -26.10 -17.63
N ALA A 86 -48.30 -27.37 -17.21
CA ALA A 86 -47.12 -27.95 -16.59
C ALA A 86 -45.85 -27.86 -17.52
N GLU A 87 -46.05 -27.91 -18.82
CA GLU A 87 -44.97 -27.76 -19.82
C GLU A 87 -44.40 -26.35 -19.83
N SER A 88 -45.27 -25.34 -19.76
CA SER A 88 -44.84 -23.92 -19.69
C SER A 88 -44.09 -23.61 -18.38
N GLU A 89 -44.50 -24.22 -17.28
CA GLU A 89 -43.82 -24.06 -15.99
C GLU A 89 -42.46 -24.72 -15.96
N TRP A 90 -42.31 -25.92 -16.52
CA TRP A 90 -41.05 -26.61 -16.69
C TRP A 90 -40.09 -25.79 -17.57
N ALA A 91 -40.57 -25.31 -18.72
CA ALA A 91 -39.79 -24.52 -19.64
C ALA A 91 -39.23 -23.23 -18.99
N ARG A 92 -40.03 -22.55 -18.17
CA ARG A 92 -39.60 -21.38 -17.39
C ARG A 92 -38.55 -21.74 -16.33
N LYS A 93 -38.78 -22.79 -15.55
CA LYS A 93 -37.81 -23.26 -14.56
C LYS A 93 -36.46 -23.59 -15.16
N GLN A 94 -36.43 -24.19 -16.34
CA GLN A 94 -35.21 -24.47 -17.08
C GLN A 94 -34.46 -23.19 -17.47
N LEU A 95 -35.18 -22.17 -18.01
CA LEU A 95 -34.56 -20.89 -18.38
C LEU A 95 -34.08 -20.10 -17.16
N VAL A 96 -34.83 -20.12 -16.07
CA VAL A 96 -34.39 -19.51 -14.80
C VAL A 96 -33.14 -20.21 -14.27
N GLY A 97 -33.12 -21.54 -14.32
CA GLY A 97 -31.93 -22.32 -13.96
C GLY A 97 -30.71 -21.94 -14.78
N LEU A 98 -30.85 -21.76 -16.09
CA LEU A 98 -29.79 -21.27 -16.97
C LEU A 98 -29.31 -19.85 -16.63
N MET A 99 -30.17 -18.98 -16.10
CA MET A 99 -29.79 -17.62 -15.72
C MET A 99 -29.14 -17.55 -14.34
N THR A 100 -29.47 -18.45 -13.42
CA THR A 100 -29.11 -18.36 -12.00
C THR A 100 -28.08 -19.40 -11.54
N SER A 101 -27.94 -20.52 -12.28
CA SER A 101 -26.97 -21.57 -11.93
C SER A 101 -25.54 -21.10 -12.14
N ARG A 102 -24.67 -21.42 -11.17
CA ARG A 102 -23.20 -21.19 -11.28
C ARG A 102 -22.54 -22.02 -12.38
N GLU A 103 -23.15 -23.11 -12.78
CA GLU A 103 -22.68 -24.00 -13.86
C GLU A 103 -23.13 -23.53 -15.25
N SER A 104 -23.97 -22.51 -15.29
CA SER A 104 -24.48 -21.97 -16.55
C SER A 104 -23.39 -21.22 -17.32
N PRO A 105 -23.34 -21.36 -18.67
CA PRO A 105 -22.47 -20.56 -19.52
C PRO A 105 -22.83 -19.06 -19.50
N LEU A 106 -24.02 -18.70 -19.00
CA LEU A 106 -24.47 -17.32 -18.84
C LEU A 106 -24.11 -16.72 -17.46
N TYR A 107 -23.62 -17.55 -16.55
CA TYR A 107 -23.23 -17.10 -15.22
C TYR A 107 -21.94 -16.26 -15.28
N PHE A 108 -21.95 -15.14 -14.61
CA PHE A 108 -20.75 -14.37 -14.31
C PHE A 108 -20.77 -13.91 -12.83
N PRO A 109 -19.63 -13.96 -12.16
CA PRO A 109 -19.53 -13.51 -10.78
C PRO A 109 -19.91 -12.03 -10.62
N LYS A 110 -20.60 -11.68 -9.54
CA LYS A 110 -20.96 -10.28 -9.23
C LYS A 110 -19.73 -9.36 -9.21
N SER A 111 -18.58 -9.88 -8.81
CA SER A 111 -17.29 -9.18 -8.84
C SER A 111 -16.84 -8.77 -10.25
N GLN A 112 -17.34 -9.42 -11.29
CA GLN A 112 -17.00 -9.14 -12.69
C GLN A 112 -18.07 -8.31 -13.40
N THR A 113 -19.11 -7.84 -12.71
CA THR A 113 -20.21 -7.07 -13.30
C THR A 113 -19.71 -5.88 -14.13
N ARG A 114 -18.67 -5.19 -13.69
CA ARG A 114 -18.06 -4.08 -14.45
C ARG A 114 -17.59 -4.44 -15.86
N ARG A 115 -17.20 -5.69 -16.10
CA ARG A 115 -16.76 -6.14 -17.44
C ARG A 115 -17.88 -6.18 -18.47
N TYR A 116 -19.13 -6.24 -18.02
CA TYR A 116 -20.33 -6.36 -18.84
C TYR A 116 -21.13 -5.06 -18.89
N MET A 117 -20.68 -4.04 -18.18
CA MET A 117 -21.27 -2.70 -18.23
C MET A 117 -20.80 -1.93 -19.47
N SER A 118 -21.68 -1.12 -20.03
CA SER A 118 -21.27 -0.11 -21.01
C SER A 118 -20.32 0.91 -20.35
N ARG A 119 -19.60 1.68 -21.15
CA ARG A 119 -18.75 2.76 -20.61
C ARG A 119 -19.56 3.74 -19.78
N THR A 120 -20.73 4.15 -20.28
CA THR A 120 -21.64 5.06 -19.58
C THR A 120 -22.07 4.52 -18.22
N ASP A 121 -22.48 3.24 -18.18
CA ASP A 121 -22.89 2.60 -16.92
C ASP A 121 -21.71 2.48 -15.94
N THR A 122 -20.52 2.15 -16.45
CA THR A 122 -19.29 2.08 -15.64
C THR A 122 -18.95 3.42 -15.01
N ASP A 123 -19.05 4.51 -15.78
CA ASP A 123 -18.77 5.87 -15.32
C ASP A 123 -19.81 6.32 -14.29
N GLN A 124 -21.11 6.06 -14.53
CA GLN A 124 -22.19 6.35 -13.57
C GLN A 124 -22.02 5.56 -12.26
N PHE A 125 -21.72 4.27 -12.36
CA PHE A 125 -21.47 3.42 -11.20
C PHE A 125 -20.24 3.90 -10.41
N GLY A 126 -19.16 4.26 -11.13
CA GLY A 126 -17.97 4.86 -10.54
C GLY A 126 -18.28 6.16 -9.80
N GLY A 127 -19.09 7.05 -10.41
CA GLY A 127 -19.54 8.28 -9.78
C GLY A 127 -20.33 8.05 -8.47
N LYS A 128 -21.22 7.07 -8.45
CA LYS A 128 -21.97 6.70 -7.24
C LYS A 128 -21.10 6.14 -6.13
N LEU A 129 -20.10 5.33 -6.47
CA LEU A 129 -19.12 4.85 -5.49
C LEU A 129 -18.30 6.00 -4.90
N GLN A 130 -17.84 6.95 -5.73
CA GLN A 130 -17.13 8.13 -5.25
C GLN A 130 -17.99 9.00 -4.34
N GLU A 131 -19.28 9.14 -4.64
CA GLU A 131 -20.23 9.87 -3.78
C GLU A 131 -20.35 9.18 -2.40
N LEU A 132 -20.50 7.87 -2.38
CA LEU A 132 -20.51 7.07 -1.15
C LEU A 132 -19.22 7.23 -0.32
N ASP A 133 -18.08 7.19 -1.00
CA ASP A 133 -16.77 7.38 -0.35
C ASP A 133 -16.62 8.79 0.24
N ARG A 134 -17.07 9.82 -0.49
CA ARG A 134 -17.09 11.20 0.03
C ARG A 134 -17.98 11.35 1.25
N MET A 135 -19.15 10.70 1.25
CA MET A 135 -20.04 10.70 2.40
C MET A 135 -19.39 10.01 3.61
N ALA A 136 -18.73 8.87 3.39
CA ALA A 136 -18.04 8.15 4.45
C ALA A 136 -16.86 8.94 5.04
N VAL A 137 -16.11 9.67 4.19
CA VAL A 137 -14.99 10.52 4.63
C VAL A 137 -15.48 11.73 5.42
N LYS A 138 -16.59 12.36 5.00
CA LYS A 138 -17.14 13.55 5.68
C LYS A 138 -17.87 13.22 6.97
N SER A 139 -18.41 12.03 7.10
CA SER A 139 -19.20 11.64 8.26
C SER A 139 -18.33 11.38 9.49
N MET A 140 -18.56 12.12 10.57
CA MET A 140 -17.91 11.93 11.88
C MET A 140 -18.26 10.57 12.53
N VAL A 141 -19.41 9.99 12.18
CA VAL A 141 -19.92 8.74 12.75
C VAL A 141 -19.70 7.53 11.86
N ALA A 142 -19.05 7.71 10.69
CA ALA A 142 -18.75 6.57 9.84
C ALA A 142 -17.76 5.62 10.55
N PRO A 143 -18.03 4.31 10.58
CA PRO A 143 -17.10 3.36 11.18
C PRO A 143 -15.75 3.37 10.43
N PRO A 144 -14.64 3.19 11.14
CA PRO A 144 -13.36 3.05 10.51
C PRO A 144 -13.36 1.84 9.57
N ARG A 145 -12.83 2.02 8.36
CA ARG A 145 -12.74 0.97 7.33
C ARG A 145 -11.29 0.73 6.99
N ALA A 146 -10.91 -0.54 6.91
CA ALA A 146 -9.63 -0.95 6.36
C ALA A 146 -9.83 -1.52 4.95
N MET A 147 -8.85 -1.32 4.07
CA MET A 147 -8.81 -2.04 2.81
C MET A 147 -8.54 -3.51 3.07
N SER A 148 -9.34 -4.38 2.47
CA SER A 148 -9.15 -5.83 2.52
C SER A 148 -9.16 -6.42 1.12
N LEU A 149 -8.44 -7.53 0.96
CA LEU A 149 -8.45 -8.30 -0.27
C LEU A 149 -9.39 -9.49 -0.09
N VAL A 150 -10.30 -9.65 -1.04
CA VAL A 150 -11.21 -10.80 -1.10
C VAL A 150 -10.86 -11.61 -2.35
N ASP A 151 -10.88 -12.93 -2.24
CA ASP A 151 -10.63 -13.80 -3.39
C ASP A 151 -11.74 -13.66 -4.43
N LEU A 152 -11.37 -13.79 -5.68
CA LEU A 152 -12.35 -13.98 -6.74
C LEU A 152 -13.09 -15.30 -6.48
N GLU A 153 -14.39 -15.33 -6.79
CA GLU A 153 -15.23 -16.52 -6.66
C GLU A 153 -14.66 -17.69 -7.49
N ILE A 154 -14.09 -17.39 -8.64
CA ILE A 154 -13.35 -18.32 -9.49
C ILE A 154 -11.93 -17.77 -9.62
N PRO A 155 -10.93 -18.43 -9.02
CA PRO A 155 -9.54 -18.02 -9.13
C PRO A 155 -9.05 -18.09 -10.58
N TYR A 156 -8.26 -17.10 -10.98
CA TYR A 156 -7.66 -17.04 -12.31
C TYR A 156 -6.30 -17.74 -12.34
N GLU A 157 -6.12 -18.68 -13.27
CA GLU A 157 -4.82 -19.26 -13.56
C GLU A 157 -4.09 -18.42 -14.60
N PRO A 158 -2.89 -17.91 -14.28
CA PRO A 158 -2.16 -17.03 -15.17
C PRO A 158 -1.59 -17.77 -16.39
N HIS A 159 -1.32 -16.99 -17.45
CA HIS A 159 -0.65 -17.47 -18.65
C HIS A 159 0.70 -16.77 -18.82
N ILE A 160 1.65 -17.47 -19.39
CA ILE A 160 2.87 -16.83 -19.91
C ILE A 160 2.47 -16.00 -21.12
N PHE A 161 2.81 -14.72 -21.13
CA PHE A 161 2.55 -13.84 -22.26
C PHE A 161 3.62 -14.05 -23.32
N VAL A 162 3.19 -14.38 -24.56
CA VAL A 162 4.13 -14.54 -25.68
C VAL A 162 4.85 -13.20 -25.94
N ARG A 163 6.18 -13.20 -25.81
CA ARG A 163 7.03 -12.01 -25.92
C ARG A 163 6.59 -10.85 -25.01
N GLY A 164 5.99 -11.16 -23.84
CA GLY A 164 5.51 -10.15 -22.90
C GLY A 164 4.21 -9.43 -23.30
N ASN A 165 3.57 -9.83 -24.40
CA ASN A 165 2.34 -9.20 -24.88
C ASN A 165 1.10 -9.73 -24.12
N PRO A 166 0.39 -8.91 -23.31
CA PRO A 166 -0.78 -9.34 -22.54
C PRO A 166 -1.95 -9.83 -23.41
N THR A 167 -2.02 -9.39 -24.68
CA THR A 167 -3.07 -9.81 -25.63
C THR A 167 -2.78 -11.14 -26.31
N ALA A 168 -1.57 -11.69 -26.14
CA ALA A 168 -1.16 -12.98 -26.69
C ALA A 168 -0.85 -13.98 -25.56
N PRO A 169 -1.90 -14.53 -24.90
CA PRO A 169 -1.72 -15.52 -23.84
C PRO A 169 -1.17 -16.83 -24.42
N GLY A 170 -0.08 -17.30 -23.85
CA GLY A 170 0.52 -18.60 -24.17
C GLY A 170 0.09 -19.69 -23.19
N ARG A 171 1.05 -20.54 -22.78
CA ARG A 171 0.79 -21.66 -21.87
C ARG A 171 0.29 -21.17 -20.50
N LYS A 172 -0.72 -21.84 -19.95
CA LYS A 172 -1.12 -21.68 -18.55
C LYS A 172 -0.01 -22.17 -17.62
N VAL A 173 0.17 -21.46 -16.52
CA VAL A 173 1.09 -21.84 -15.45
C VAL A 173 0.34 -21.88 -14.13
N PRO A 174 0.66 -22.84 -13.25
CA PRO A 174 0.02 -22.89 -11.94
C PRO A 174 0.47 -21.69 -11.10
N ARG A 175 -0.38 -21.24 -10.21
CA ARG A 175 -0.01 -20.31 -9.14
C ARG A 175 0.82 -21.09 -8.13
N GLN A 176 2.09 -20.76 -7.98
CA GLN A 176 3.01 -21.43 -7.08
C GLN A 176 4.14 -20.48 -6.65
N PHE A 177 4.87 -20.86 -5.61
CA PHE A 177 6.05 -20.11 -5.19
C PHE A 177 7.22 -20.30 -6.17
N VAL A 178 8.23 -19.44 -6.06
CA VAL A 178 9.43 -19.50 -6.92
C VAL A 178 10.26 -20.74 -6.55
N GLU A 179 10.40 -21.69 -7.47
CA GLU A 179 11.07 -22.97 -7.25
C GLU A 179 12.51 -22.81 -6.73
N LEU A 180 13.24 -21.80 -7.22
CA LEU A 180 14.61 -21.50 -6.79
C LEU A 180 14.74 -21.18 -5.29
N LEU A 181 13.66 -20.71 -4.65
CA LEU A 181 13.64 -20.32 -3.24
C LEU A 181 13.00 -21.40 -2.34
N CYS A 182 12.62 -22.53 -2.90
CA CYS A 182 12.08 -23.68 -2.15
C CYS A 182 13.19 -24.64 -1.76
N SER A 183 13.13 -25.18 -0.55
CA SER A 183 13.99 -26.30 -0.13
C SER A 183 13.59 -27.63 -0.79
N SER A 184 12.33 -27.72 -1.25
CA SER A 184 11.76 -28.84 -2.00
C SER A 184 11.08 -28.32 -3.26
N SER A 185 10.61 -29.21 -4.16
CA SER A 185 9.86 -28.79 -5.35
C SER A 185 8.63 -27.95 -4.97
N SER A 186 8.47 -26.82 -5.64
CA SER A 186 7.32 -25.93 -5.44
C SER A 186 6.03 -26.65 -5.83
N LYS A 187 4.99 -26.54 -4.99
CA LYS A 187 3.66 -27.11 -5.26
C LYS A 187 2.69 -26.02 -5.68
N PRO A 188 1.75 -26.33 -6.61
CA PRO A 188 0.69 -25.39 -6.93
C PRO A 188 -0.17 -25.03 -5.72
N PHE A 189 -0.56 -23.78 -5.61
CA PHE A 189 -1.49 -23.31 -4.59
C PHE A 189 -2.90 -23.79 -4.89
N VAL A 190 -3.58 -24.31 -3.88
CA VAL A 190 -4.89 -24.96 -4.03
C VAL A 190 -6.01 -24.25 -3.26
N ASN A 191 -5.67 -23.41 -2.28
CA ASN A 191 -6.65 -22.75 -1.43
C ASN A 191 -6.99 -21.34 -1.97
N GLY A 192 -8.19 -21.18 -2.54
CA GLY A 192 -8.66 -19.90 -3.07
C GLY A 192 -7.70 -19.29 -4.10
N SER A 193 -7.29 -18.04 -3.89
CA SER A 193 -6.31 -17.38 -4.76
C SER A 193 -4.86 -17.82 -4.53
N GLY A 194 -4.56 -18.55 -3.45
CA GLY A 194 -3.20 -18.92 -3.04
C GLY A 194 -2.44 -17.84 -2.27
N ARG A 195 -3.08 -16.71 -1.93
CA ARG A 195 -2.39 -15.61 -1.21
C ARG A 195 -1.89 -16.00 0.17
N LEU A 196 -2.66 -16.81 0.91
CA LEU A 196 -2.23 -17.29 2.22
C LEU A 196 -1.06 -18.24 2.10
N GLU A 197 -1.11 -19.16 1.13
CA GLU A 197 -0.01 -20.09 0.83
C GLU A 197 1.24 -19.32 0.44
N LEU A 198 1.12 -18.33 -0.47
CA LEU A 198 2.22 -17.44 -0.85
C LEU A 198 2.81 -16.71 0.37
N ALA A 199 1.97 -16.18 1.25
CA ALA A 199 2.42 -15.50 2.47
C ALA A 199 3.21 -16.44 3.40
N ASN A 200 2.74 -17.68 3.54
CA ASN A 200 3.44 -18.71 4.33
C ASN A 200 4.81 -19.08 3.74
N GLU A 201 4.90 -19.22 2.41
CA GLU A 201 6.18 -19.47 1.73
C GLU A 201 7.15 -18.31 1.88
N ILE A 202 6.68 -17.06 1.76
CA ILE A 202 7.49 -15.85 1.99
C ILE A 202 8.00 -15.81 3.43
N ALA A 203 7.15 -16.10 4.40
CA ALA A 203 7.49 -16.06 5.82
C ALA A 203 8.10 -17.40 6.36
N SER A 204 8.33 -18.36 5.49
CA SER A 204 8.91 -19.65 5.88
C SER A 204 10.32 -19.47 6.44
N PRO A 205 10.68 -20.19 7.53
CA PRO A 205 12.06 -20.28 7.99
C PRO A 205 13.03 -20.82 6.92
N GLU A 206 12.53 -21.61 6.00
CA GLU A 206 13.28 -22.19 4.87
C GLU A 206 13.59 -21.16 3.77
N ASN A 207 12.86 -20.04 3.73
CA ASN A 207 13.10 -19.00 2.75
C ASN A 207 14.42 -18.25 3.05
N PRO A 208 15.44 -18.34 2.19
CA PRO A 208 16.76 -17.78 2.48
C PRO A 208 16.80 -16.25 2.44
N LEU A 209 15.79 -15.59 1.89
CA LEU A 209 15.84 -14.14 1.63
C LEU A 209 15.09 -13.32 2.66
N THR A 210 13.89 -13.73 3.09
CA THR A 210 13.00 -12.86 3.88
C THR A 210 13.67 -12.36 5.16
N ALA A 211 14.29 -13.25 5.95
CA ALA A 211 14.97 -12.87 7.17
C ALA A 211 16.16 -11.93 6.90
N ARG A 212 16.98 -12.22 5.87
CA ARG A 212 18.12 -11.37 5.48
C ARG A 212 17.66 -9.97 5.03
N VAL A 213 16.60 -9.88 4.25
CA VAL A 213 16.05 -8.59 3.79
C VAL A 213 15.56 -7.76 4.97
N ILE A 214 14.82 -8.35 5.92
CA ILE A 214 14.32 -7.64 7.10
C ILE A 214 15.49 -7.18 7.99
N VAL A 215 16.43 -8.05 8.27
CA VAL A 215 17.63 -7.72 9.06
C VAL A 215 18.42 -6.59 8.40
N ASN A 216 18.66 -6.67 7.09
CA ASN A 216 19.37 -5.62 6.35
C ASN A 216 18.68 -4.26 6.43
N ARG A 217 17.35 -4.24 6.35
CA ARG A 217 16.54 -3.00 6.49
C ARG A 217 16.60 -2.45 7.91
N VAL A 218 16.44 -3.30 8.93
CA VAL A 218 16.53 -2.88 10.34
C VAL A 218 17.95 -2.35 10.63
N TRP A 219 18.99 -3.04 10.15
CA TRP A 219 20.36 -2.58 10.26
C TRP A 219 20.58 -1.20 9.64
N MET A 220 20.11 -1.01 8.40
CA MET A 220 20.21 0.27 7.71
C MET A 220 19.55 1.43 8.49
N HIS A 221 18.44 1.17 9.17
CA HIS A 221 17.81 2.19 10.01
C HIS A 221 18.62 2.54 11.26
N HIS A 222 19.39 1.60 11.80
CA HIS A 222 20.28 1.86 12.94
C HIS A 222 21.58 2.55 12.53
N PHE A 223 22.21 2.08 11.46
CA PHE A 223 23.57 2.50 11.08
C PHE A 223 23.62 3.47 9.89
N GLY A 224 22.48 3.76 9.26
CA GLY A 224 22.40 4.63 8.07
C GLY A 224 22.75 3.95 6.76
N GLU A 225 23.65 2.94 6.78
CA GLU A 225 24.04 2.14 5.65
C GLU A 225 23.67 0.66 5.84
N PRO A 226 23.20 -0.01 4.77
CA PRO A 226 22.83 -1.42 4.83
C PRO A 226 24.06 -2.34 4.77
N LEU A 227 23.95 -3.57 5.29
CA LEU A 227 24.99 -4.60 5.12
C LEU A 227 25.11 -5.06 3.65
N VAL A 228 23.97 -5.24 2.97
CA VAL A 228 23.89 -5.43 1.51
C VAL A 228 23.52 -4.10 0.89
N ALA A 229 24.41 -3.57 0.05
CA ALA A 229 24.33 -2.21 -0.50
C ALA A 229 23.03 -1.91 -1.28
N THR A 230 22.37 -2.94 -1.80
CA THR A 230 21.10 -2.86 -2.54
C THR A 230 19.97 -3.49 -1.75
N PRO A 231 19.25 -2.75 -0.88
CA PRO A 231 18.24 -3.33 0.02
C PRO A 231 17.05 -4.02 -0.66
N SER A 232 16.85 -3.77 -1.95
CA SER A 232 15.79 -4.39 -2.78
C SER A 232 16.30 -5.43 -3.78
N ASP A 233 17.63 -5.62 -3.90
CA ASP A 233 18.21 -6.62 -4.79
C ASP A 233 19.26 -7.46 -4.05
N PHE A 234 18.93 -8.74 -3.84
CA PHE A 234 19.81 -9.75 -3.25
C PHE A 234 20.22 -10.79 -4.31
N GLY A 235 20.15 -10.43 -5.59
CA GLY A 235 20.43 -11.32 -6.70
C GLY A 235 21.91 -11.44 -7.03
N LYS A 236 22.21 -12.12 -8.14
CA LYS A 236 23.59 -12.44 -8.58
C LYS A 236 24.44 -11.22 -8.97
N ARG A 237 23.81 -10.06 -9.21
CA ARG A 237 24.53 -8.83 -9.60
C ARG A 237 25.09 -8.06 -8.41
N VAL A 238 24.70 -8.45 -7.21
CA VAL A 238 25.12 -7.79 -5.97
C VAL A 238 26.43 -8.41 -5.49
N SER A 239 27.40 -7.57 -5.15
CA SER A 239 28.65 -8.04 -4.56
C SER A 239 28.38 -8.65 -3.17
N ARG A 240 29.18 -9.66 -2.80
CA ARG A 240 29.09 -10.22 -1.46
C ARG A 240 29.35 -9.12 -0.42
N PRO A 241 28.49 -8.98 0.59
CA PRO A 241 28.67 -7.97 1.62
C PRO A 241 29.93 -8.24 2.45
N VAL A 242 30.56 -7.19 2.93
CA VAL A 242 31.78 -7.29 3.77
C VAL A 242 31.46 -8.12 5.03
N HIS A 243 30.31 -7.89 5.63
CA HIS A 243 29.87 -8.55 6.86
C HIS A 243 28.80 -9.64 6.58
N ALA A 244 29.06 -10.52 5.58
CA ALA A 244 28.09 -11.58 5.20
C ALA A 244 27.75 -12.51 6.36
N GLU A 245 28.75 -12.92 7.15
CA GLU A 245 28.55 -13.81 8.28
C GLU A 245 27.72 -13.16 9.41
N LEU A 246 27.90 -11.86 9.64
CA LEU A 246 27.07 -11.10 10.56
C LEU A 246 25.61 -11.06 10.12
N LEU A 247 25.37 -10.80 8.82
CA LEU A 247 24.03 -10.82 8.24
C LEU A 247 23.36 -12.19 8.45
N ASP A 248 24.07 -13.27 8.17
CA ASP A 248 23.58 -14.63 8.32
C ASP A 248 23.31 -15.00 9.79
N HIS A 249 24.20 -14.60 10.70
CA HIS A 249 24.02 -14.78 12.14
C HIS A 249 22.77 -14.06 12.65
N LEU A 250 22.59 -12.79 12.27
CA LEU A 250 21.43 -12.01 12.67
C LEU A 250 20.13 -12.54 12.05
N ALA A 251 20.15 -12.95 10.79
CA ALA A 251 18.97 -13.49 10.09
C ALA A 251 18.54 -14.84 10.71
N THR A 252 19.47 -15.75 10.92
CA THR A 252 19.19 -17.04 11.58
C THR A 252 18.69 -16.84 13.02
N GLY A 253 19.33 -15.92 13.74
CA GLY A 253 18.90 -15.55 15.08
C GLY A 253 17.50 -14.94 15.12
N PHE A 254 17.16 -14.12 14.13
CA PHE A 254 15.85 -13.48 14.04
C PHE A 254 14.73 -14.51 13.83
N VAL A 255 14.95 -15.52 12.96
CA VAL A 255 14.02 -16.64 12.77
C VAL A 255 13.88 -17.44 14.05
N ARG A 256 15.01 -17.85 14.67
CA ARG A 256 15.02 -18.62 15.93
C ARG A 256 14.32 -17.90 17.08
N ASP A 257 14.40 -16.58 17.14
CA ASP A 257 13.77 -15.75 18.17
C ASP A 257 12.26 -15.50 17.88
N GLY A 258 11.68 -16.19 16.91
CA GLY A 258 10.26 -16.11 16.54
C GLY A 258 9.91 -14.84 15.78
N TRP A 259 10.78 -14.36 14.89
CA TRP A 259 10.59 -13.15 14.07
C TRP A 259 10.37 -11.88 14.92
N SER A 260 10.99 -11.83 16.10
CA SER A 260 10.82 -10.72 17.03
C SER A 260 11.71 -9.52 16.67
N ILE A 261 11.11 -8.49 16.07
CA ILE A 261 11.78 -7.23 15.76
C ILE A 261 12.34 -6.59 17.04
N LYS A 262 11.65 -6.66 18.19
CA LYS A 262 12.14 -6.12 19.46
C LYS A 262 13.43 -6.81 19.94
N LYS A 263 13.53 -8.14 19.79
CA LYS A 263 14.75 -8.86 20.13
C LYS A 263 15.89 -8.51 19.18
N LEU A 264 15.60 -8.33 17.89
CA LEU A 264 16.59 -7.88 16.90
C LEU A 264 17.14 -6.49 17.26
N HIS A 265 16.26 -5.51 17.50
CA HIS A 265 16.68 -4.18 17.96
C HIS A 265 17.56 -4.26 19.21
N ARG A 266 17.16 -5.04 20.23
CA ARG A 266 17.96 -5.19 21.45
C ARG A 266 19.33 -5.74 21.15
N LYS A 267 19.48 -6.77 20.31
CA LYS A 267 20.77 -7.34 19.93
C LYS A 267 21.67 -6.29 19.26
N ILE A 268 21.12 -5.51 18.35
CA ILE A 268 21.86 -4.45 17.66
C ILE A 268 22.27 -3.35 18.65
N MET A 269 21.34 -2.81 19.41
CA MET A 269 21.57 -1.66 20.30
C MET A 269 22.49 -1.99 21.49
N CYS A 270 22.50 -3.24 21.96
CA CYS A 270 23.43 -3.71 23.01
C CYS A 270 24.81 -4.10 22.46
N SER A 271 25.03 -4.01 21.14
CA SER A 271 26.32 -4.31 20.55
C SER A 271 27.31 -3.16 20.76
N TYR A 272 28.61 -3.49 20.86
CA TYR A 272 29.65 -2.49 20.95
C TYR A 272 29.70 -1.54 19.75
N VAL A 273 29.43 -2.09 18.55
CA VAL A 273 29.40 -1.31 17.31
C VAL A 273 28.34 -0.20 17.32
N TYR A 274 27.19 -0.45 17.94
CA TYR A 274 26.12 0.56 18.04
C TYR A 274 26.46 1.69 19.03
N GLN A 275 27.31 1.39 20.00
CA GLN A 275 27.69 2.33 21.08
C GLN A 275 28.97 3.11 20.77
N GLN A 276 29.52 2.99 19.56
CA GLN A 276 30.69 3.76 19.12
C GLN A 276 30.35 5.24 18.93
N SER A 277 31.34 6.10 19.14
CA SER A 277 31.26 7.52 18.83
C SER A 277 31.42 7.79 17.33
N SER A 278 30.79 8.85 16.84
CA SER A 278 31.01 9.40 15.51
C SER A 278 32.20 10.39 15.43
N ALA A 279 32.75 10.75 16.58
CA ALA A 279 33.78 11.80 16.70
C ALA A 279 35.19 11.34 16.33
N GLU A 280 35.40 10.06 16.02
CA GLU A 280 36.72 9.53 15.66
C GLU A 280 37.15 10.03 14.27
N LEU A 281 38.48 10.15 14.11
CA LEU A 281 39.10 10.56 12.86
C LEU A 281 38.79 9.55 11.75
N VAL A 282 38.55 10.07 10.55
CA VAL A 282 38.35 9.22 9.37
C VAL A 282 39.63 8.43 9.10
N SER A 283 39.55 7.09 9.15
CA SER A 283 40.65 6.23 8.82
C SER A 283 40.97 6.30 7.33
N GLU A 284 42.23 6.56 6.95
CA GLU A 284 42.67 6.50 5.57
C GLU A 284 42.49 5.10 4.93
N ALA A 285 42.55 4.06 5.78
CA ALA A 285 42.37 2.67 5.34
C ALA A 285 40.91 2.29 5.07
N ASP A 286 39.92 2.99 5.68
CA ASP A 286 38.49 2.77 5.49
C ASP A 286 37.72 4.11 5.49
N PRO A 287 37.91 4.93 4.46
CA PRO A 287 37.27 6.25 4.40
C PRO A 287 35.76 6.19 4.36
N GLU A 288 35.21 5.15 3.75
CA GLU A 288 33.74 4.91 3.65
C GLU A 288 33.14 4.25 4.90
N ASN A 289 33.94 3.99 5.94
CA ASN A 289 33.54 3.30 7.16
C ASN A 289 32.83 1.95 6.93
N ARG A 290 33.28 1.21 5.91
CA ARG A 290 32.73 -0.11 5.56
C ARG A 290 32.96 -1.18 6.63
N LEU A 291 34.03 -1.01 7.43
CA LEU A 291 34.38 -1.89 8.54
C LEU A 291 33.72 -1.48 9.88
N LEU A 292 32.94 -0.39 9.85
CA LEU A 292 32.22 0.11 11.03
C LEU A 292 33.13 0.44 12.21
N SER A 293 34.25 1.10 11.95
CA SER A 293 35.21 1.54 12.96
C SER A 293 34.72 2.72 13.81
N ARG A 294 33.67 3.42 13.35
CA ARG A 294 33.01 4.53 14.04
C ARG A 294 31.52 4.52 13.75
N ALA A 295 30.74 5.30 14.50
CA ALA A 295 29.33 5.54 14.17
C ALA A 295 29.21 6.42 12.90
N ASN A 296 28.21 6.15 12.07
CA ASN A 296 27.85 7.00 10.95
C ASN A 296 26.92 8.10 11.42
N ARG A 297 27.27 9.37 11.24
CA ARG A 297 26.36 10.48 11.48
C ARG A 297 25.14 10.40 10.56
N GLN A 298 23.98 10.49 11.17
CA GLN A 298 22.72 10.43 10.43
C GLN A 298 21.90 11.68 10.69
N ARG A 299 21.46 12.32 9.62
CA ARG A 299 20.48 13.40 9.73
C ARG A 299 19.11 12.85 10.07
N LEU A 300 18.39 13.51 10.96
CA LEU A 300 16.99 13.21 11.27
C LEU A 300 16.12 13.32 10.00
N SER A 301 15.20 12.37 9.81
CA SER A 301 14.14 12.52 8.82
C SER A 301 13.21 13.67 9.21
N PHE A 302 12.41 14.18 8.27
CA PHE A 302 11.42 15.22 8.55
C PHE A 302 10.51 14.86 9.72
N GLU A 303 10.04 13.63 9.74
CA GLU A 303 9.13 13.14 10.76
C GLU A 303 9.80 13.11 12.14
N ALA A 304 11.02 12.61 12.21
CA ALA A 304 11.78 12.55 13.46
C ALA A 304 12.14 13.97 13.94
N MET A 305 12.62 14.82 13.04
CA MET A 305 12.92 16.25 13.34
C MET A 305 11.68 16.95 13.90
N ARG A 306 10.54 16.85 13.21
CA ARG A 306 9.30 17.51 13.62
C ARG A 306 8.83 17.01 14.99
N ASP A 307 8.83 15.71 15.22
CA ASP A 307 8.41 15.10 16.49
C ASP A 307 9.38 15.50 17.63
N THR A 308 10.68 15.56 17.37
CA THR A 308 11.69 16.05 18.31
C THR A 308 11.45 17.50 18.69
N LEU A 309 11.20 18.39 17.71
CA LEU A 309 10.90 19.80 17.95
C LEU A 309 9.64 20.00 18.79
N LEU A 310 8.58 19.22 18.53
CA LEU A 310 7.36 19.21 19.33
C LEU A 310 7.60 18.71 20.77
N ALA A 311 8.44 17.67 20.93
CA ALA A 311 8.78 17.14 22.24
C ALA A 311 9.62 18.12 23.07
N ILE A 312 10.66 18.72 22.49
CA ILE A 312 11.53 19.72 23.11
C ILE A 312 10.70 20.95 23.55
N SER A 313 9.80 21.43 22.71
CA SER A 313 8.93 22.56 23.03
C SER A 313 7.80 22.22 24.02
N GLY A 314 7.63 20.92 24.37
CA GLY A 314 6.57 20.46 25.28
C GLY A 314 5.19 20.46 24.63
N ARG A 315 5.11 20.52 23.31
CA ARG A 315 3.83 20.63 22.56
C ARG A 315 3.35 19.31 21.97
N ILE A 316 4.13 18.23 22.04
CA ILE A 316 3.76 16.95 21.42
C ILE A 316 2.52 16.36 22.11
N GLU A 317 1.52 16.01 21.33
CA GLU A 317 0.32 15.34 21.81
C GLU A 317 0.43 13.83 21.63
N GLN A 318 0.26 13.10 22.75
CA GLN A 318 0.19 11.65 22.77
C GLN A 318 -1.20 11.20 22.30
N ARG A 319 -1.31 10.83 21.04
CA ARG A 319 -2.55 10.36 20.42
C ARG A 319 -2.47 8.87 20.17
N GLY A 320 -3.42 8.10 20.71
CA GLY A 320 -3.39 6.63 20.59
C GLY A 320 -3.95 6.10 19.27
N SER A 321 -4.89 6.82 18.65
CA SER A 321 -5.55 6.40 17.40
C SER A 321 -6.33 7.59 16.80
N GLY A 322 -6.86 7.43 15.60
CA GLY A 322 -7.72 8.41 14.96
C GLY A 322 -7.50 8.53 13.46
N ARG A 323 -8.23 9.46 12.84
CA ARG A 323 -8.05 9.79 11.44
C ARG A 323 -6.70 10.49 11.22
N PRO A 324 -6.09 10.32 10.04
CA PRO A 324 -4.89 11.08 9.69
C PRO A 324 -5.17 12.58 9.70
N GLU A 325 -4.17 13.37 10.07
CA GLU A 325 -4.23 14.83 10.23
C GLU A 325 -3.24 15.50 9.30
N ASP A 326 -3.58 16.67 8.80
CA ASP A 326 -2.61 17.49 8.06
C ASP A 326 -1.58 18.07 9.03
N ILE A 327 -0.46 17.39 9.16
CA ILE A 327 0.65 17.80 10.03
C ILE A 327 1.48 18.97 9.49
N THR A 328 1.16 19.48 8.29
CA THR A 328 1.83 20.66 7.72
C THR A 328 1.25 21.96 8.25
N LEU A 329 0.08 21.90 8.88
CA LEU A 329 -0.53 23.05 9.54
C LEU A 329 0.29 23.44 10.77
N PRO A 330 0.61 24.74 10.98
CA PRO A 330 1.45 25.22 12.09
C PRO A 330 0.94 24.78 13.46
N GLY A 331 -0.36 24.77 13.67
CA GLY A 331 -1.01 24.38 14.94
C GLY A 331 -1.05 22.89 15.23
N SER A 332 -0.68 22.02 14.28
CA SER A 332 -0.72 20.56 14.48
C SER A 332 0.35 20.13 15.49
N ARG A 333 -0.09 19.38 16.54
CA ARG A 333 0.77 18.87 17.63
C ARG A 333 0.86 17.35 17.65
N SER A 334 0.13 16.69 16.76
CA SER A 334 0.14 15.24 16.65
C SER A 334 1.49 14.74 16.15
N ARG A 335 1.88 13.54 16.58
CA ARG A 335 3.07 12.87 16.04
C ARG A 335 2.96 12.67 14.53
N SER A 336 4.08 12.77 13.85
CA SER A 336 4.18 12.66 12.38
C SER A 336 3.69 11.33 11.82
N VAL A 337 3.68 10.27 12.64
CA VAL A 337 3.11 8.95 12.25
C VAL A 337 1.61 9.01 11.94
N TYR A 338 0.90 10.01 12.47
CA TYR A 338 -0.53 10.24 12.18
C TYR A 338 -0.77 11.21 11.04
N GLY A 339 0.29 11.66 10.36
CA GLY A 339 0.22 12.61 9.25
C GLY A 339 -0.54 12.04 8.06
N LEU A 340 -1.39 12.88 7.46
CA LEU A 340 -2.08 12.57 6.22
C LEU A 340 -1.07 12.51 5.07
N VAL A 341 -1.00 11.37 4.40
CA VAL A 341 -0.24 11.18 3.16
C VAL A 341 -1.21 10.95 2.02
N ASP A 342 -1.42 11.98 1.21
CA ASP A 342 -2.18 11.85 -0.03
C ASP A 342 -1.24 11.46 -1.18
N ARG A 343 -1.53 10.32 -1.82
CA ARG A 343 -0.73 9.82 -2.95
C ARG A 343 -0.73 10.77 -4.14
N GLN A 344 -1.83 11.47 -4.37
CA GLN A 344 -1.98 12.37 -5.52
C GLN A 344 -1.47 13.77 -5.24
N SER A 345 -1.42 14.18 -3.98
CA SER A 345 -1.05 15.53 -3.56
C SER A 345 -0.15 15.51 -2.34
N LEU A 346 1.11 15.13 -2.54
CA LEU A 346 2.10 15.18 -1.46
C LEU A 346 2.49 16.63 -1.18
N PRO A 347 2.39 17.11 0.07
CA PRO A 347 2.75 18.48 0.45
C PRO A 347 4.20 18.82 0.09
N GLY A 348 4.45 20.09 -0.25
CA GLY A 348 5.78 20.58 -0.68
C GLY A 348 6.88 20.36 0.37
N VAL A 349 6.55 20.50 1.66
CA VAL A 349 7.49 20.26 2.76
C VAL A 349 7.99 18.82 2.79
N PHE A 350 7.13 17.84 2.54
CA PHE A 350 7.56 16.44 2.46
C PHE A 350 8.57 16.22 1.33
N ARG A 351 8.33 16.83 0.15
CA ARG A 351 9.27 16.76 -0.98
C ARG A 351 10.60 17.44 -0.68
N ALA A 352 10.56 18.59 -0.01
CA ALA A 352 11.75 19.33 0.38
C ALA A 352 12.65 18.55 1.36
N PHE A 353 12.06 17.61 2.13
CA PHE A 353 12.75 16.76 3.09
C PHE A 353 12.86 15.30 2.64
N ASP A 354 12.92 15.05 1.36
CA ASP A 354 13.21 13.73 0.76
C ASP A 354 12.21 12.63 1.18
N PHE A 355 10.94 12.99 1.40
CA PHE A 355 9.91 11.99 1.68
C PHE A 355 9.73 11.05 0.49
N ALA A 356 9.63 9.75 0.77
CA ALA A 356 9.46 8.76 -0.29
C ALA A 356 8.15 9.00 -1.07
N THR A 357 8.21 8.83 -2.39
CA THR A 357 7.03 8.89 -3.24
C THR A 357 6.06 7.78 -2.84
N PRO A 358 4.80 8.10 -2.48
CA PRO A 358 3.88 7.12 -1.91
C PRO A 358 3.32 6.12 -2.94
N ASP A 359 3.59 6.33 -4.24
CA ASP A 359 3.07 5.49 -5.33
C ASP A 359 3.90 4.25 -5.61
N GLN A 360 5.12 4.18 -5.13
CA GLN A 360 6.03 3.08 -5.40
C GLN A 360 6.84 2.68 -4.17
N SER A 361 7.29 1.42 -4.17
CA SER A 361 8.19 0.93 -3.14
C SER A 361 9.57 1.56 -3.30
N VAL A 362 10.10 2.11 -2.21
CA VAL A 362 11.44 2.71 -2.16
C VAL A 362 12.30 1.89 -1.21
N GLU A 363 13.47 1.49 -1.66
CA GLU A 363 14.39 0.67 -0.87
C GLU A 363 15.02 1.45 0.28
N ARG A 364 15.42 2.71 0.03
CA ARG A 364 15.84 3.70 1.02
C ARG A 364 15.50 5.11 0.54
N ARG A 365 15.27 6.02 1.48
CA ARG A 365 15.12 7.43 1.15
C ARG A 365 16.47 8.03 0.81
N VAL A 366 16.51 8.84 -0.24
CA VAL A 366 17.65 9.73 -0.50
C VAL A 366 17.72 10.74 0.63
N ARG A 367 18.93 11.15 1.04
CA ARG A 367 19.13 12.19 2.04
C ARG A 367 19.90 13.31 1.38
N THR A 368 19.22 14.43 1.13
CA THR A 368 19.84 15.62 0.55
C THR A 368 19.91 16.74 1.58
N MET A 369 20.87 17.65 1.37
CA MET A 369 20.94 18.92 2.10
C MET A 369 20.63 20.02 1.09
N GLY A 370 19.39 20.52 1.13
CA GLY A 370 18.93 21.54 0.20
C GLY A 370 18.69 22.89 0.88
N PRO A 371 18.82 24.00 0.16
CA PRO A 371 18.52 25.35 0.69
C PRO A 371 17.11 25.49 1.24
N GLN A 372 16.15 24.73 0.67
CA GLN A 372 14.75 24.73 1.11
C GLN A 372 14.59 24.25 2.57
N GLN A 373 15.43 23.33 3.01
CA GLN A 373 15.40 22.80 4.38
C GLN A 373 15.93 23.85 5.37
N THR A 374 16.97 24.58 4.99
CA THR A 374 17.50 25.71 5.78
C THR A 374 16.48 26.85 5.84
N LEU A 375 15.85 27.19 4.71
CA LEU A 375 14.79 28.20 4.68
C LEU A 375 13.59 27.81 5.53
N PHE A 376 13.24 26.52 5.59
CA PHE A 376 12.19 26.05 6.50
C PHE A 376 12.58 26.28 7.96
N ALA A 377 13.82 25.98 8.36
CA ALA A 377 14.29 26.18 9.72
C ALA A 377 14.28 27.68 10.13
N LEU A 378 14.59 28.57 9.20
CA LEU A 378 14.68 29.99 9.46
C LEU A 378 13.32 30.71 9.39
N ASN A 379 12.44 30.33 8.46
CA ASN A 379 11.28 31.13 8.07
C ASN A 379 9.91 30.49 8.33
N SER A 380 9.84 29.19 8.70
CA SER A 380 8.54 28.56 8.87
C SER A 380 7.87 29.00 10.18
N ASP A 381 6.56 29.23 10.10
CA ASP A 381 5.74 29.50 11.28
C ASP A 381 5.84 28.38 12.30
N PHE A 382 5.97 27.13 11.84
CA PHE A 382 6.16 25.98 12.71
C PHE A 382 7.40 26.12 13.60
N MET A 383 8.56 26.49 13.02
CA MET A 383 9.81 26.69 13.76
C MET A 383 9.68 27.85 14.76
N ALA A 384 9.09 28.96 14.32
CA ALA A 384 8.86 30.11 15.17
C ALA A 384 7.96 29.77 16.39
N GLU A 385 6.91 28.97 16.17
CA GLU A 385 6.03 28.51 17.26
C GLU A 385 6.74 27.57 18.24
N GLN A 386 7.61 26.68 17.75
CA GLN A 386 8.39 25.80 18.65
C GLN A 386 9.41 26.63 19.47
N ALA A 387 10.05 27.63 18.85
CA ALA A 387 10.97 28.52 19.55
C ALA A 387 10.29 29.31 20.67
N LYS A 388 9.11 29.87 20.36
CA LYS A 388 8.27 30.57 21.38
C LYS A 388 7.90 29.62 22.52
N ALA A 389 7.43 28.42 22.18
CA ALA A 389 7.01 27.46 23.19
C ALA A 389 8.18 26.97 24.06
N LEU A 390 9.37 26.73 23.47
CA LEU A 390 10.57 26.38 24.24
C LEU A 390 10.99 27.50 25.20
N ALA A 391 11.05 28.77 24.73
CA ALA A 391 11.40 29.90 25.56
C ALA A 391 10.39 30.16 26.70
N ALA A 392 9.13 29.78 26.48
CA ALA A 392 8.03 29.94 27.45
C ALA A 392 7.85 28.73 28.39
N ARG A 393 8.66 27.65 28.28
CA ARG A 393 8.54 26.53 29.17
C ARG A 393 8.76 26.92 30.63
N ALA A 394 7.99 26.38 31.54
CA ALA A 394 8.02 26.68 32.97
C ALA A 394 9.40 26.45 33.60
N ASP A 395 10.09 25.37 33.16
CA ASP A 395 11.45 25.03 33.62
C ASP A 395 12.55 25.98 33.09
N VAL A 396 12.24 26.75 32.02
CA VAL A 396 13.12 27.78 31.44
C VAL A 396 12.83 29.14 32.05
N ILE A 397 11.57 29.60 32.06
CA ILE A 397 11.21 30.93 32.53
C ILE A 397 11.37 31.12 34.04
N SER A 398 11.32 30.03 34.82
CA SER A 398 11.59 30.06 36.26
C SER A 398 13.02 30.43 36.62
N LYS A 399 13.95 30.41 35.66
CA LYS A 399 15.35 30.79 35.85
C LYS A 399 15.50 32.28 35.62
N THR A 400 15.76 33.01 36.72
CA THR A 400 15.96 34.48 36.70
C THR A 400 17.38 34.84 36.27
N ASP A 401 18.36 33.99 36.59
CA ASP A 401 19.74 34.18 36.13
C ASP A 401 19.92 33.74 34.68
N PRO A 402 20.40 34.64 33.78
CA PRO A 402 20.61 34.30 32.37
C PRO A 402 21.46 33.06 32.12
N ASN A 403 22.53 32.86 32.91
CA ASN A 403 23.41 31.68 32.79
C ASN A 403 22.64 30.37 33.07
N GLN A 404 21.81 30.37 34.12
CA GLN A 404 20.98 29.22 34.44
C GLN A 404 19.90 28.97 33.40
N ARG A 405 19.35 30.06 32.82
CA ARG A 405 18.34 29.97 31.77
C ARG A 405 18.92 29.35 30.48
N VAL A 406 20.11 29.83 30.06
CA VAL A 406 20.85 29.23 28.92
C VAL A 406 21.13 27.75 29.20
N THR A 407 21.65 27.41 30.39
CA THR A 407 21.93 26.03 30.77
C THR A 407 20.66 25.16 30.70
N ALA A 408 19.52 25.65 31.16
CA ALA A 408 18.24 24.94 31.07
C ALA A 408 17.84 24.65 29.60
N ILE A 409 17.97 25.64 28.72
CA ILE A 409 17.64 25.47 27.30
C ILE A 409 18.57 24.41 26.64
N TYR A 410 19.89 24.48 26.87
CA TYR A 410 20.87 23.51 26.35
C TYR A 410 20.58 22.08 26.82
N ASN A 411 20.27 21.91 28.12
CA ASN A 411 19.91 20.61 28.67
C ASN A 411 18.64 20.05 28.04
N ILE A 412 17.68 20.91 27.69
CA ILE A 412 16.43 20.47 27.03
C ILE A 412 16.70 20.11 25.57
N VAL A 413 17.47 20.94 24.84
CA VAL A 413 17.67 20.80 23.39
C VAL A 413 18.70 19.72 23.08
N TYR A 414 19.86 19.73 23.75
CA TYR A 414 21.01 18.89 23.42
C TYR A 414 21.30 17.80 24.45
N GLN A 415 20.57 17.76 25.57
CA GLN A 415 20.78 16.80 26.66
C GLN A 415 22.21 16.86 27.25
N ARG A 416 22.87 18.01 27.16
CA ARG A 416 24.19 18.29 27.72
C ARG A 416 24.27 19.68 28.34
N HIS A 417 25.25 19.88 29.20
CA HIS A 417 25.58 21.22 29.69
C HIS A 417 26.29 22.04 28.58
N PRO A 418 26.01 23.34 28.49
CA PRO A 418 26.77 24.25 27.62
C PRO A 418 28.19 24.43 28.17
N SER A 419 29.15 24.71 27.29
CA SER A 419 30.48 25.15 27.64
C SER A 419 30.47 26.59 28.19
N ALA A 420 31.55 27.01 28.81
CA ALA A 420 31.68 28.40 29.28
C ALA A 420 31.55 29.45 28.12
N ASP A 421 32.11 29.12 26.96
CA ASP A 421 32.03 29.98 25.78
C ASP A 421 30.62 30.06 25.21
N GLU A 422 29.91 28.90 25.17
CA GLU A 422 28.49 28.89 24.74
C GLU A 422 27.59 29.70 25.67
N ILE A 423 27.82 29.62 26.98
CA ILE A 423 27.08 30.45 27.94
C ILE A 423 27.37 31.93 27.68
N SER A 424 28.64 32.30 27.56
CA SER A 424 29.04 33.69 27.34
C SER A 424 28.41 34.29 26.08
N LEU A 425 28.50 33.57 24.94
CA LEU A 425 27.90 33.97 23.66
C LEU A 425 26.38 34.10 23.74
N ALA A 426 25.71 33.14 24.39
CA ALA A 426 24.25 33.16 24.50
C ALA A 426 23.76 34.29 25.42
N VAL A 427 24.46 34.56 26.50
CA VAL A 427 24.13 35.67 27.42
C VAL A 427 24.41 37.02 26.76
N GLU A 428 25.51 37.19 26.04
CA GLU A 428 25.81 38.38 25.26
C GLU A 428 24.70 38.66 24.23
N PHE A 429 24.33 37.61 23.45
CA PHE A 429 23.25 37.71 22.46
C PHE A 429 21.91 38.12 23.09
N THR A 430 21.53 37.52 24.22
CA THR A 430 20.24 37.80 24.87
C THR A 430 20.20 39.11 25.63
N SER A 431 21.37 39.75 25.87
CA SER A 431 21.49 41.06 26.48
C SER A 431 21.33 42.20 25.46
N GLN A 432 21.35 41.92 24.17
CA GLN A 432 21.18 42.94 23.13
C GLN A 432 19.71 43.39 23.04
N PRO A 433 19.46 44.67 22.69
CA PRO A 433 18.10 45.13 22.47
C PRO A 433 17.48 44.40 21.29
N ASN A 434 16.21 44.02 21.43
CA ASN A 434 15.47 43.39 20.35
C ASN A 434 15.30 44.35 19.17
N GLU A 435 15.64 43.87 17.96
CA GLU A 435 15.36 44.67 16.75
C GLU A 435 13.85 44.90 16.59
N THR A 436 13.45 46.14 16.34
CA THR A 436 12.04 46.55 16.23
C THR A 436 11.25 45.83 15.15
N ALA A 437 11.92 45.18 14.18
CA ALA A 437 11.30 44.42 13.10
C ALA A 437 11.12 42.94 13.41
N SER A 438 11.72 42.43 14.49
CA SER A 438 11.65 40.98 14.79
C SER A 438 10.31 40.62 15.44
N LYS A 439 9.70 39.53 14.93
CA LYS A 439 8.48 38.92 15.51
C LYS A 439 8.76 38.08 16.75
N LEU A 440 10.05 37.79 17.03
CA LEU A 440 10.52 36.99 18.13
C LEU A 440 11.29 37.82 19.15
N SER A 441 11.10 37.56 20.44
CA SER A 441 11.96 38.10 21.48
C SER A 441 13.36 37.53 21.40
N VAL A 442 14.36 38.15 22.02
CA VAL A 442 15.76 37.69 21.98
C VAL A 442 15.92 36.24 22.51
N TRP A 443 15.15 35.84 23.51
CA TRP A 443 15.14 34.45 24.02
C TRP A 443 14.49 33.47 23.06
N GLU A 444 13.47 33.88 22.33
CA GLU A 444 12.83 33.07 21.28
C GLU A 444 13.76 32.96 20.07
N GLN A 445 14.52 33.99 19.73
CA GLN A 445 15.55 33.95 18.68
C GLN A 445 16.67 32.99 19.07
N LEU A 446 17.18 33.06 20.30
CA LEU A 446 18.15 32.09 20.80
C LEU A 446 17.61 30.66 20.71
N ALA A 447 16.37 30.42 21.12
CA ALA A 447 15.72 29.13 21.02
C ALA A 447 15.64 28.67 19.55
N GLN A 448 15.29 29.56 18.60
CA GLN A 448 15.25 29.21 17.18
C GLN A 448 16.63 28.83 16.64
N VAL A 449 17.68 29.53 17.01
CA VAL A 449 19.07 29.22 16.60
C VAL A 449 19.43 27.81 17.07
N LEU A 450 19.20 27.51 18.35
CA LEU A 450 19.50 26.19 18.92
C LEU A 450 18.67 25.07 18.29
N LEU A 451 17.37 25.30 18.05
CA LEU A 451 16.50 24.35 17.37
C LEU A 451 16.86 24.11 15.90
N SER A 452 17.59 25.02 15.28
CA SER A 452 18.04 24.93 13.86
C SER A 452 19.46 24.41 13.70
N SER A 453 20.15 24.13 14.79
CA SER A 453 21.55 23.71 14.77
C SER A 453 21.75 22.31 14.18
N ASN A 454 22.93 22.08 13.64
CA ASN A 454 23.33 20.73 13.20
C ASN A 454 23.41 19.74 14.35
N GLU A 455 23.77 20.17 15.56
CA GLU A 455 23.84 19.31 16.75
C GLU A 455 22.49 18.66 17.06
N LEU A 456 21.37 19.38 16.88
CA LEU A 456 20.03 18.81 17.04
C LEU A 456 19.59 17.97 15.83
N MET A 457 20.03 18.36 14.63
CA MET A 457 19.53 17.77 13.38
C MET A 457 20.23 16.45 13.00
N TYR A 458 21.34 16.12 13.66
CA TYR A 458 22.10 14.90 13.42
C TYR A 458 22.14 14.02 14.68
N ILE A 459 22.16 12.73 14.46
CA ILE A 459 22.41 11.71 15.49
C ILE A 459 23.87 11.32 15.32
N ASP A 460 24.60 11.42 16.43
CA ASP A 460 25.97 10.99 16.58
C ASP A 460 26.06 9.55 17.08
#